data_6766b2e8dce905e640bd536209f8b9d1
#
_entry.id   6766b2e8dce905e640bd536209f8b9d1
#
_cell.length_a   1.000
_cell.length_b   1.000
_cell.length_c   1.000
_cell.angle_alpha   90.00
_cell.angle_beta   90.00
_cell.angle_gamma   90.00
#
_symmetry.space_group_name_H-M   'P 1'
#
loop_
_entity.id
_entity.type
_entity.pdbx_description
1 polymer ?
#
loop_
_entity_poly.entity_id
_entity_poly.type
_entity_poly.pdbx_seq_one_letter_code
_entity_poly.pdbx_strand_id
1 'polypeptide(L)'
;VAQRTASHLVQEAALPEGEELEALNTKLELIGESAEVYLFFTDCDGNVVLASDPDDLAGDVVEASVLEKSAKAKENYHIFGTLDGVLTEKSYISVHEMRSESGECTGYLFLCSSGDRLVEFRKEFFSNFFLSACLMLLVASVLTKVMMHKLTDPIQKVTDAAQRFGGGDLSVR
;
A
#
# COMPACT_ATOMS: atom_id res chain seq x y z
N VAL A 1 0.51 -12.12 -6.71
CA VAL A 1 1.44 -12.88 -7.59
C VAL A 1 2.56 -13.46 -6.73
N ALA A 2 3.29 -12.63 -5.97
CA ALA A 2 4.41 -13.06 -5.12
C ALA A 2 4.02 -14.19 -4.15
N GLN A 3 2.87 -14.08 -3.51
CA GLN A 3 2.33 -15.07 -2.59
C GLN A 3 2.13 -16.45 -3.24
N ARG A 4 1.52 -16.52 -4.43
CA ARG A 4 1.32 -17.79 -5.15
C ARG A 4 2.63 -18.41 -5.59
N THR A 5 3.60 -17.59 -5.96
CA THR A 5 4.92 -18.06 -6.40
C THR A 5 5.72 -18.58 -5.21
N ALA A 6 5.72 -17.85 -4.07
CA ALA A 6 6.40 -18.27 -2.86
C ALA A 6 5.79 -19.56 -2.27
N SER A 7 4.46 -19.65 -2.17
CA SER A 7 3.79 -20.86 -1.67
C SER A 7 4.05 -22.07 -2.56
N HIS A 8 4.10 -21.90 -3.88
CA HIS A 8 4.38 -23.00 -4.81
C HIS A 8 5.82 -23.50 -4.68
N LEU A 9 6.77 -22.60 -4.49
CA LEU A 9 8.18 -22.96 -4.30
C LEU A 9 8.43 -23.72 -3.00
N VAL A 10 7.76 -23.32 -1.92
CA VAL A 10 7.91 -23.98 -0.61
C VAL A 10 7.12 -25.30 -0.57
N GLN A 11 6.00 -25.41 -1.27
CA GLN A 11 5.19 -26.64 -1.33
C GLN A 11 5.85 -27.73 -2.21
N GLU A 12 6.66 -27.36 -3.20
CA GLU A 12 7.39 -28.30 -4.06
C GLU A 12 8.65 -28.83 -3.37
N ALA A 13 9.17 -28.09 -2.40
CA ALA A 13 10.29 -28.48 -1.57
C ALA A 13 9.75 -29.00 -0.22
N ALA A 14 9.67 -30.31 -0.05
CA ALA A 14 9.71 -30.90 1.31
C ALA A 14 11.01 -30.40 1.94
N LEU A 15 10.96 -29.60 3.04
CA LEU A 15 12.08 -28.88 3.69
C LEU A 15 13.46 -29.45 3.24
N PRO A 16 14.10 -28.82 2.27
CA PRO A 16 15.33 -29.38 1.73
C PRO A 16 16.46 -29.16 2.71
N GLU A 17 17.36 -30.09 2.82
CA GLU A 17 18.59 -29.96 3.62
C GLU A 17 19.76 -29.56 2.70
N GLY A 18 20.62 -28.66 3.16
CA GLY A 18 21.87 -28.31 2.50
C GLY A 18 21.75 -27.35 1.30
N GLU A 19 22.32 -27.69 0.15
CA GLU A 19 22.39 -26.82 -1.05
C GLU A 19 21.02 -26.41 -1.60
N GLU A 20 19.99 -27.22 -1.42
CA GLU A 20 18.62 -26.90 -1.85
C GLU A 20 17.99 -25.81 -0.97
N LEU A 21 18.36 -25.76 0.33
CA LEU A 21 17.91 -24.73 1.25
C LEU A 21 18.49 -23.35 0.86
N GLU A 22 19.77 -23.29 0.50
CA GLU A 22 20.41 -22.04 0.01
C GLU A 22 19.79 -21.56 -1.29
N ALA A 23 19.50 -22.48 -2.22
CA ALA A 23 18.83 -22.14 -3.47
C ALA A 23 17.40 -21.63 -3.25
N LEU A 24 16.68 -22.16 -2.26
CA LEU A 24 15.35 -21.70 -1.88
C LEU A 24 15.41 -20.32 -1.23
N ASN A 25 16.38 -20.09 -0.35
CA ASN A 25 16.59 -18.80 0.28
C ASN A 25 16.89 -17.70 -0.75
N THR A 26 17.78 -17.97 -1.70
CA THR A 26 18.09 -17.04 -2.81
C THR A 26 16.85 -16.72 -3.66
N LYS A 27 15.97 -17.70 -3.90
CA LYS A 27 14.72 -17.47 -4.61
C LYS A 27 13.73 -16.63 -3.80
N LEU A 28 13.65 -16.85 -2.49
CA LEU A 28 12.81 -16.04 -1.60
C LEU A 28 13.30 -14.59 -1.52
N GLU A 29 14.60 -14.38 -1.43
CA GLU A 29 15.23 -13.06 -1.48
C GLU A 29 14.86 -12.32 -2.79
N LEU A 30 15.05 -12.94 -3.94
CA LEU A 30 14.67 -12.38 -5.24
C LEU A 30 13.17 -12.03 -5.35
N ILE A 31 12.30 -12.88 -4.80
CA ILE A 31 10.85 -12.62 -4.78
C ILE A 31 10.55 -11.47 -3.82
N GLY A 32 11.18 -11.45 -2.65
CA GLY A 32 11.05 -10.38 -1.66
C GLY A 32 11.44 -9.03 -2.24
N GLU A 33 12.62 -8.93 -2.86
CA GLU A 33 13.08 -7.72 -3.52
C GLU A 33 12.17 -7.27 -4.67
N SER A 34 11.78 -8.21 -5.56
CA SER A 34 10.96 -7.88 -6.73
C SER A 34 9.53 -7.45 -6.37
N ALA A 35 8.98 -7.96 -5.29
CA ALA A 35 7.65 -7.65 -4.80
C ALA A 35 7.63 -6.55 -3.71
N GLU A 36 8.82 -6.12 -3.27
CA GLU A 36 9.01 -5.17 -2.16
C GLU A 36 8.31 -5.64 -0.87
N VAL A 37 8.33 -6.94 -0.60
CA VAL A 37 7.79 -7.58 0.59
C VAL A 37 8.87 -8.40 1.28
N TYR A 38 8.82 -8.44 2.59
CA TYR A 38 9.64 -9.33 3.38
C TYR A 38 8.93 -10.68 3.54
N LEU A 39 9.65 -11.77 3.31
CA LEU A 39 9.12 -13.13 3.35
C LEU A 39 9.92 -13.96 4.35
N PHE A 40 9.23 -14.68 5.22
CA PHE A 40 9.87 -15.71 6.03
C PHE A 40 8.96 -16.93 6.21
N PHE A 41 9.59 -18.05 6.47
CA PHE A 41 8.94 -19.34 6.65
C PHE A 41 9.27 -19.90 8.02
N THR A 42 8.25 -20.46 8.71
CA THR A 42 8.42 -21.15 9.99
C THR A 42 8.01 -22.61 9.86
N ASP A 43 8.54 -23.43 10.76
CA ASP A 43 8.02 -24.77 10.99
C ASP A 43 6.62 -24.73 11.66
N CYS A 44 6.04 -25.89 11.95
CA CYS A 44 4.73 -26.00 12.62
C CYS A 44 4.75 -25.55 14.08
N ASP A 45 5.93 -25.48 14.70
CA ASP A 45 6.14 -25.02 16.07
C ASP A 45 6.37 -23.49 16.15
N GLY A 46 6.56 -22.83 15.00
CA GLY A 46 6.76 -21.40 14.89
C GLY A 46 8.22 -20.96 14.83
N ASN A 47 9.18 -21.89 14.78
CA ASN A 47 10.59 -21.52 14.63
C ASN A 47 10.84 -21.05 13.20
N VAL A 48 11.55 -19.93 13.04
CA VAL A 48 11.93 -19.41 11.73
C VAL A 48 12.99 -20.31 11.10
N VAL A 49 12.68 -20.83 9.92
CA VAL A 49 13.58 -21.74 9.15
C VAL A 49 14.27 -20.98 8.03
N LEU A 50 13.56 -20.08 7.36
CA LEU A 50 14.04 -19.33 6.21
C LEU A 50 13.51 -17.90 6.26
N ALA A 51 14.32 -16.92 5.82
CA ALA A 51 13.95 -15.53 5.73
C ALA A 51 14.58 -14.87 4.50
N SER A 52 13.86 -14.03 3.79
CA SER A 52 14.38 -13.28 2.64
C SER A 52 15.41 -12.22 3.04
N ASP A 53 15.29 -11.67 4.24
CA ASP A 53 16.27 -10.77 4.85
C ASP A 53 16.35 -11.08 6.35
N PRO A 54 17.44 -11.69 6.83
CA PRO A 54 17.62 -11.99 8.25
C PRO A 54 17.71 -10.73 9.15
N ASP A 55 18.12 -9.59 8.61
CA ASP A 55 18.32 -8.35 9.39
C ASP A 55 16.97 -7.73 9.82
N ASP A 56 15.88 -8.07 9.14
CA ASP A 56 14.52 -7.65 9.49
C ASP A 56 13.89 -8.45 10.64
N LEU A 57 14.56 -9.55 11.06
CA LEU A 57 14.12 -10.37 12.19
C LEU A 57 14.83 -9.94 13.48
N ALA A 58 14.04 -9.68 14.51
CA ALA A 58 14.51 -9.45 15.87
C ALA A 58 14.37 -10.70 16.77
N GLY A 59 13.62 -11.73 16.31
CA GLY A 59 13.37 -12.97 17.02
C GLY A 59 13.20 -14.17 16.09
N ASP A 60 13.50 -15.34 16.61
CA ASP A 60 13.55 -16.59 15.84
C ASP A 60 12.27 -17.45 15.99
N VAL A 61 11.34 -17.07 16.86
CA VAL A 61 10.14 -17.86 17.18
C VAL A 61 8.88 -17.02 17.16
N VAL A 62 7.90 -17.44 16.38
CA VAL A 62 6.55 -16.84 16.33
C VAL A 62 5.68 -17.44 17.43
N GLU A 63 4.92 -16.60 18.13
CA GLU A 63 4.04 -17.03 19.21
C GLU A 63 2.94 -18.00 18.74
N ALA A 64 2.72 -19.09 19.48
CA ALA A 64 1.72 -20.11 19.18
C ALA A 64 0.31 -19.56 19.01
N SER A 65 -0.03 -18.46 19.69
CA SER A 65 -1.32 -17.77 19.57
C SER A 65 -1.61 -17.27 18.16
N VAL A 66 -0.59 -16.88 17.41
CA VAL A 66 -0.68 -16.41 16.02
C VAL A 66 -0.90 -17.59 15.08
N LEU A 67 -0.15 -18.68 15.29
CA LEU A 67 -0.27 -19.91 14.51
C LEU A 67 -1.66 -20.55 14.66
N GLU A 68 -2.18 -20.63 15.89
CA GLU A 68 -3.53 -21.12 16.13
C GLU A 68 -4.63 -20.29 15.44
N LYS A 69 -4.50 -18.95 15.45
CA LYS A 69 -5.45 -18.07 14.77
C LYS A 69 -5.38 -18.23 13.27
N SER A 70 -4.16 -18.38 12.74
CA SER A 70 -3.93 -18.64 11.31
C SER A 70 -4.52 -19.97 10.87
N ALA A 71 -4.30 -21.05 11.63
CA ALA A 71 -4.83 -22.37 11.32
C ALA A 71 -6.38 -22.44 11.39
N LYS A 72 -7.02 -21.60 12.20
CA LYS A 72 -8.49 -21.50 12.31
C LYS A 72 -9.11 -20.59 11.23
N ALA A 73 -8.31 -19.75 10.57
CA ALA A 73 -8.78 -18.90 9.50
C ALA A 73 -9.08 -19.72 8.24
N LYS A 74 -10.25 -19.52 7.64
CA LYS A 74 -10.61 -20.18 6.37
C LYS A 74 -9.90 -19.62 5.15
N GLU A 75 -9.36 -18.42 5.30
CA GLU A 75 -8.57 -17.67 4.33
C GLU A 75 -7.33 -17.13 5.05
N ASN A 76 -6.51 -16.35 4.33
CA ASN A 76 -5.31 -15.75 4.87
C ASN A 76 -5.58 -14.98 6.16
N TYR A 77 -4.80 -15.23 7.17
CA TYR A 77 -4.86 -14.47 8.42
C TYR A 77 -4.01 -13.22 8.28
N HIS A 78 -4.58 -12.06 8.58
CA HIS A 78 -3.90 -10.77 8.46
C HIS A 78 -3.73 -10.13 9.83
N ILE A 79 -2.50 -9.66 10.09
CA ILE A 79 -2.12 -8.98 11.33
C ILE A 79 -1.39 -7.68 10.96
N PHE A 80 -1.53 -6.66 11.80
CA PHE A 80 -0.68 -5.48 11.76
C PHE A 80 0.09 -5.35 13.08
N GLY A 81 1.41 -5.40 13.02
CA GLY A 81 2.27 -5.33 14.20
C GLY A 81 3.67 -5.85 13.95
N THR A 82 4.36 -6.18 15.04
CA THR A 82 5.73 -6.72 15.06
C THR A 82 5.79 -8.22 15.33
N LEU A 83 4.66 -8.94 15.32
CA LEU A 83 4.57 -10.35 15.74
C LEU A 83 5.23 -10.59 17.11
N ASP A 84 4.82 -9.80 18.12
CA ASP A 84 5.35 -9.87 19.48
C ASP A 84 6.88 -9.76 19.56
N GLY A 85 7.47 -8.96 18.65
CA GLY A 85 8.90 -8.66 18.61
C GLY A 85 9.73 -9.57 17.70
N VAL A 86 9.08 -10.41 16.88
CA VAL A 86 9.79 -11.19 15.84
C VAL A 86 10.26 -10.27 14.71
N LEU A 87 9.46 -9.25 14.35
CA LEU A 87 9.85 -8.25 13.36
C LEU A 87 10.42 -7.00 14.03
N THR A 88 11.42 -6.41 13.43
CA THR A 88 12.06 -5.16 13.87
C THR A 88 11.08 -3.99 13.74
N GLU A 89 10.25 -3.98 12.68
CA GLU A 89 9.31 -2.89 12.38
C GLU A 89 7.87 -3.38 12.29
N LYS A 90 6.93 -2.45 12.53
CA LYS A 90 5.50 -2.74 12.36
C LYS A 90 5.17 -2.95 10.90
N SER A 91 4.65 -4.12 10.57
CA SER A 91 4.34 -4.54 9.22
C SER A 91 2.90 -5.03 9.09
N TYR A 92 2.36 -4.94 7.89
CA TYR A 92 1.15 -5.68 7.49
C TYR A 92 1.57 -7.09 7.12
N ILE A 93 1.08 -8.05 7.86
CA ILE A 93 1.51 -9.44 7.79
C ILE A 93 0.34 -10.29 7.32
N SER A 94 0.57 -11.08 6.29
CA SER A 94 -0.35 -12.11 5.82
C SER A 94 0.26 -13.48 6.11
N VAL A 95 -0.45 -14.30 6.86
CA VAL A 95 0.00 -15.63 7.28
C VAL A 95 -0.73 -16.70 6.49
N HIS A 96 0.04 -17.63 5.92
CA HIS A 96 -0.46 -18.77 5.18
C HIS A 96 0.03 -20.06 5.82
N GLU A 97 -0.90 -20.92 6.22
CA GLU A 97 -0.59 -22.29 6.60
C GLU A 97 -0.25 -23.12 5.36
N MET A 98 0.90 -23.76 5.39
CA MET A 98 1.36 -24.68 4.36
C MET A 98 1.04 -26.12 4.78
N ARG A 99 0.39 -26.87 3.90
CA ARG A 99 0.03 -28.26 4.14
C ARG A 99 0.59 -29.16 3.07
N SER A 100 1.05 -30.34 3.48
CA SER A 100 1.46 -31.42 2.58
C SER A 100 0.24 -31.95 1.81
N GLU A 101 0.48 -32.72 0.74
CA GLU A 101 -0.57 -33.47 0.02
C GLU A 101 -1.37 -34.41 0.93
N SER A 102 -0.77 -34.87 2.04
CA SER A 102 -1.45 -35.66 3.09
C SER A 102 -2.37 -34.82 3.99
N GLY A 103 -2.32 -33.47 3.88
CA GLY A 103 -3.08 -32.54 4.72
C GLY A 103 -2.43 -32.19 6.06
N GLU A 104 -1.23 -32.70 6.32
CA GLU A 104 -0.45 -32.37 7.53
C GLU A 104 0.17 -30.98 7.40
N CYS A 105 0.29 -30.24 8.52
CA CYS A 105 0.99 -28.96 8.56
C CYS A 105 2.47 -29.17 8.22
N THR A 106 2.98 -28.40 7.27
CA THR A 106 4.40 -28.37 6.93
C THR A 106 5.08 -27.12 7.50
N GLY A 107 4.30 -26.07 7.79
CA GLY A 107 4.78 -24.83 8.36
C GLY A 107 3.88 -23.64 7.97
N TYR A 108 4.39 -22.43 8.21
CA TYR A 108 3.67 -21.20 7.91
C TYR A 108 4.54 -20.26 7.10
N LEU A 109 3.97 -19.69 6.04
CA LEU A 109 4.58 -18.65 5.24
C LEU A 109 4.04 -17.29 5.68
N PHE A 110 4.94 -16.40 6.03
CA PHE A 110 4.65 -15.01 6.41
C PHE A 110 5.06 -14.07 5.29
N LEU A 111 4.12 -13.23 4.85
CA LEU A 111 4.37 -12.13 3.94
C LEU A 111 4.20 -10.84 4.71
N CYS A 112 5.27 -10.07 4.83
CA CYS A 112 5.32 -8.83 5.58
C CYS A 112 5.54 -7.67 4.62
N SER A 113 4.68 -6.66 4.68
CA SER A 113 4.84 -5.41 3.95
C SER A 113 5.06 -4.28 4.96
N SER A 114 6.15 -3.53 4.81
CA SER A 114 6.48 -2.43 5.71
C SER A 114 5.33 -1.41 5.79
N GLY A 115 4.90 -1.10 7.00
CA GLY A 115 3.88 -0.09 7.27
C GLY A 115 4.33 1.32 6.86
N ASP A 116 5.62 1.60 6.97
CA ASP A 116 6.19 2.92 6.69
C ASP A 116 6.14 3.28 5.20
N ARG A 117 6.33 2.33 4.30
CA ARG A 117 6.18 2.55 2.84
C ARG A 117 4.77 2.99 2.45
N LEU A 118 3.74 2.42 3.07
CA LEU A 118 2.35 2.83 2.84
C LEU A 118 2.08 4.25 3.35
N VAL A 119 2.72 4.64 4.45
CA VAL A 119 2.63 5.99 5.01
C VAL A 119 3.36 6.99 4.11
N GLU A 120 4.54 6.66 3.61
CA GLU A 120 5.33 7.50 2.70
C GLU A 120 4.62 7.71 1.36
N PHE A 121 4.15 6.64 0.73
CA PHE A 121 3.34 6.71 -0.49
C PHE A 121 2.09 7.57 -0.31
N ARG A 122 1.39 7.41 0.80
CA ARG A 122 0.22 8.21 1.14
C ARG A 122 0.56 9.69 1.27
N LYS A 123 1.67 10.03 1.94
CA LYS A 123 2.13 11.41 2.14
C LYS A 123 2.47 12.07 0.81
N GLU A 124 3.20 11.40 -0.06
CA GLU A 124 3.54 11.90 -1.40
C GLU A 124 2.30 12.08 -2.28
N PHE A 125 1.40 11.10 -2.26
CA PHE A 125 0.15 11.17 -3.00
C PHE A 125 -0.71 12.36 -2.57
N PHE A 126 -0.91 12.54 -1.26
CA PHE A 126 -1.69 13.66 -0.73
C PHE A 126 -1.02 15.00 -1.00
N SER A 127 0.31 15.09 -0.89
CA SER A 127 1.05 16.32 -1.20
C SER A 127 0.86 16.75 -2.65
N ASN A 128 1.04 15.84 -3.60
CA ASN A 128 0.88 16.09 -5.02
C ASN A 128 -0.57 16.40 -5.39
N PHE A 129 -1.53 15.68 -4.78
CA PHE A 129 -2.96 15.94 -4.98
C PHE A 129 -3.35 17.34 -4.48
N PHE A 130 -2.90 17.72 -3.29
CA PHE A 130 -3.21 19.02 -2.69
C PHE A 130 -2.59 20.16 -3.50
N LEU A 131 -1.35 20.00 -3.96
CA LEU A 131 -0.67 20.96 -4.81
C LEU A 131 -1.42 21.17 -6.13
N SER A 132 -1.85 20.10 -6.79
CA SER A 132 -2.59 20.18 -8.04
C SER A 132 -3.98 20.83 -7.85
N ALA A 133 -4.67 20.52 -6.76
CA ALA A 133 -5.95 21.15 -6.43
C ALA A 133 -5.82 22.66 -6.18
N CYS A 134 -4.79 23.09 -5.43
CA CYS A 134 -4.49 24.50 -5.23
C CYS A 134 -4.19 25.23 -6.54
N LEU A 135 -3.40 24.61 -7.43
CA LEU A 135 -3.08 25.17 -8.75
C LEU A 135 -4.35 25.34 -9.59
N MET A 136 -5.23 24.36 -9.62
CA MET A 136 -6.51 24.41 -10.34
C MET A 136 -7.42 25.54 -9.82
N LEU A 137 -7.52 25.69 -8.48
CA LEU A 137 -8.29 26.76 -7.88
C LEU A 137 -7.73 28.14 -8.23
N LEU A 138 -6.43 28.28 -8.29
CA LEU A 138 -5.76 29.51 -8.67
C LEU A 138 -6.07 29.86 -10.13
N VAL A 139 -5.93 28.91 -11.05
CA VAL A 139 -6.28 29.10 -12.47
C VAL A 139 -7.74 29.47 -12.64
N ALA A 140 -8.66 28.74 -11.98
CA ALA A 140 -10.09 29.04 -12.02
C ALA A 140 -10.40 30.44 -11.50
N SER A 141 -9.75 30.89 -10.43
CA SER A 141 -9.91 32.22 -9.86
C SER A 141 -9.47 33.31 -10.83
N VAL A 142 -8.32 33.12 -11.50
CA VAL A 142 -7.81 34.06 -12.52
C VAL A 142 -8.75 34.12 -13.71
N LEU A 143 -9.19 32.98 -14.23
CA LEU A 143 -10.15 32.93 -15.35
C LEU A 143 -11.46 33.63 -15.00
N THR A 144 -12.00 33.41 -13.81
CA THR A 144 -13.22 34.08 -13.35
C THR A 144 -13.04 35.59 -13.31
N LYS A 145 -11.94 36.11 -12.79
CA LYS A 145 -11.64 37.55 -12.79
C LYS A 145 -11.53 38.12 -14.20
N VAL A 146 -10.85 37.41 -15.10
CA VAL A 146 -10.70 37.85 -16.51
C VAL A 146 -12.06 37.89 -17.19
N MET A 147 -12.92 36.90 -16.99
CA MET A 147 -14.28 36.88 -17.52
C MET A 147 -15.14 38.04 -16.97
N MET A 148 -15.00 38.30 -15.67
CA MET A 148 -15.76 39.36 -15.02
C MET A 148 -15.41 40.73 -15.63
N HIS A 149 -14.11 41.03 -15.76
CA HIS A 149 -13.69 42.32 -16.33
C HIS A 149 -13.90 42.45 -17.85
N LYS A 150 -13.76 41.36 -18.61
CA LYS A 150 -13.85 41.45 -20.07
C LYS A 150 -15.25 41.26 -20.66
N LEU A 151 -16.13 40.54 -19.97
CA LEU A 151 -17.43 40.20 -20.45
C LEU A 151 -18.55 40.83 -19.61
N THR A 152 -18.50 40.74 -18.29
CA THR A 152 -19.60 41.18 -17.42
C THR A 152 -19.63 42.70 -17.28
N ASP A 153 -18.48 43.36 -17.10
CA ASP A 153 -18.43 44.82 -16.95
C ASP A 153 -18.91 45.57 -18.19
N PRO A 154 -18.54 45.20 -19.45
CA PRO A 154 -19.09 45.83 -20.64
C PRO A 154 -20.58 45.61 -20.79
N ILE A 155 -21.09 44.42 -20.49
CA ILE A 155 -22.53 44.12 -20.61
C ILE A 155 -23.34 44.94 -19.59
N GLN A 156 -22.86 45.10 -18.38
CA GLN A 156 -23.51 45.95 -17.37
C GLN A 156 -23.55 47.41 -17.80
N LYS A 157 -22.46 47.94 -18.36
CA LYS A 157 -22.41 49.32 -18.88
C LYS A 157 -23.44 49.56 -20.00
N VAL A 158 -23.60 48.58 -20.91
CA VAL A 158 -24.60 48.65 -21.97
C VAL A 158 -26.02 48.57 -21.39
N THR A 159 -26.26 47.73 -20.41
CA THR A 159 -27.57 47.60 -19.73
C THR A 159 -27.92 48.87 -18.98
N ASP A 160 -27.00 49.46 -18.25
CA ASP A 160 -27.16 50.69 -17.49
C ASP A 160 -27.43 51.87 -18.44
N ALA A 161 -26.72 51.95 -19.57
CA ALA A 161 -26.97 52.94 -20.60
C ALA A 161 -28.36 52.81 -21.22
N ALA A 162 -28.77 51.57 -21.54
CA ALA A 162 -30.12 51.32 -22.08
C ALA A 162 -31.23 51.66 -21.09
N GLN A 163 -31.06 51.38 -19.80
CA GLN A 163 -32.01 51.76 -18.76
C GLN A 163 -32.14 53.29 -18.61
N ARG A 164 -31.00 54.01 -18.65
CA ARG A 164 -31.02 55.48 -18.60
C ARG A 164 -31.70 56.08 -19.82
N PHE A 165 -31.42 55.56 -21.03
CA PHE A 165 -32.14 55.97 -22.24
C PHE A 165 -33.63 55.73 -22.15
N GLY A 166 -34.07 54.54 -21.63
CA GLY A 166 -35.48 54.21 -21.43
C GLY A 166 -36.16 55.09 -20.37
N GLY A 167 -35.39 55.65 -19.42
CA GLY A 167 -35.85 56.63 -18.41
C GLY A 167 -35.87 58.09 -18.88
N GLY A 168 -35.53 58.39 -20.14
CA GLY A 168 -35.54 59.74 -20.71
C GLY A 168 -34.30 60.57 -20.50
N ASP A 169 -33.19 59.98 -19.97
CA ASP A 169 -31.90 60.68 -19.83
C ASP A 169 -31.06 60.53 -21.11
N LEU A 170 -31.14 61.58 -21.96
CA LEU A 170 -30.42 61.67 -23.24
C LEU A 170 -28.99 62.24 -23.09
N SER A 171 -28.49 62.44 -21.86
CA SER A 171 -27.19 63.05 -21.61
C SER A 171 -26.00 62.09 -21.71
N VAL A 172 -26.26 60.81 -21.86
CA VAL A 172 -25.19 59.76 -21.94
C VAL A 172 -24.57 59.77 -23.33
N ARG A 173 -23.26 60.14 -23.40
CA ARG A 173 -22.48 60.16 -24.64
C ARG A 173 -21.34 59.13 -24.55
#